data_5d477cd2abba5549b08d3e4cef0752b5
#
_entry.id   5d477cd2abba5549b08d3e4cef0752b5
#
_cell.length_a   1.000
_cell.length_b   1.000
_cell.length_c   1.000
_cell.angle_alpha   90.00
_cell.angle_beta   90.00
_cell.angle_gamma   90.00
#
_symmetry.space_group_name_H-M   'P 1'
#
loop_
_entity.id
_entity.type
_entity.pdbx_description
1 polymer ?
#
loop_
_entity_poly.entity_id
_entity_poly.type
_entity_poly.pdbx_seq_one_letter_code
_entity_poly.pdbx_strand_id
1 'polypeptide(L)'
;MDYRIERDTLGEVKVPKDRYWGAQTERSRNNFKIGTETMPIEVIRAFAILKRGAAIVNEKLGKLPKEKKDAIVRVCDEIIEGKLDEHFPLVVWQTGSGTQSNMNVNEVISFKGNEYLKENGFESLKIHPNDDVNMGQSSNDTFPTAMHIAGVIVIKNKLLPAIDLLTETLDKKSKQFENLVKIGRTHLQDATPLTLGQEISGWVHMLRKSRKMIVEAMDNLRDLAIGGTAVGTGINTDPQFGQLVADEISKQTNESFRSSENKFHALTSHDEIVHAHGALKALAADLMKIANDVRWLASGPRCGIGEITIPANEPGSSIMPGKVNPTQSEALTMVAVQVMGNDAAIGFAASQGNFELNVFKPVIIYNFLQSIRLLSDSIISFNDRCAVGIEANKEVIDKYVQDSLMLVTALNPHIGYENAAKIAKLAYEKRLTLKEAAVQLNLLSAEEFDRIVQPEKMV
;
A
#
# COMPACT_ATOMS: atom_id res chain seq x y z
N MET A 1 -11.93 38.76 4.09
CA MET A 1 -11.92 37.92 2.84
C MET A 1 -12.97 38.51 1.91
N ASP A 2 -12.63 38.66 0.64
CA ASP A 2 -13.59 39.05 -0.39
C ASP A 2 -14.33 37.80 -0.88
N TYR A 3 -15.63 37.96 -1.15
CA TYR A 3 -16.50 36.92 -1.62
C TYR A 3 -17.11 37.25 -2.98
N ARG A 4 -17.41 36.24 -3.78
CA ARG A 4 -18.30 36.32 -4.93
C ARG A 4 -19.58 35.54 -4.62
N ILE A 5 -20.65 35.88 -5.31
CA ILE A 5 -21.92 35.14 -5.20
C ILE A 5 -21.96 34.09 -6.30
N GLU A 6 -22.09 32.83 -5.91
CA GLU A 6 -22.38 31.70 -6.79
C GLU A 6 -23.82 31.22 -6.54
N ARG A 7 -24.39 30.52 -7.50
CA ARG A 7 -25.77 30.06 -7.40
C ARG A 7 -25.91 28.62 -7.88
N ASP A 8 -26.69 27.83 -7.16
CA ASP A 8 -27.14 26.51 -7.55
C ASP A 8 -28.68 26.40 -7.44
N THR A 9 -29.25 25.21 -7.58
CA THR A 9 -30.69 24.97 -7.50
C THR A 9 -31.30 25.31 -6.12
N LEU A 10 -30.46 25.40 -5.07
CA LEU A 10 -30.89 25.75 -3.71
C LEU A 10 -30.75 27.26 -3.42
N GLY A 11 -30.26 28.07 -4.37
CA GLY A 11 -30.12 29.51 -4.24
C GLY A 11 -28.66 30.00 -4.17
N GLU A 12 -28.48 31.21 -3.63
CA GLU A 12 -27.19 31.88 -3.58
C GLU A 12 -26.29 31.38 -2.44
N VAL A 13 -24.98 31.37 -2.72
CA VAL A 13 -23.93 31.02 -1.76
C VAL A 13 -22.75 31.97 -1.94
N LYS A 14 -22.13 32.42 -0.83
CA LYS A 14 -20.92 33.23 -0.82
C LYS A 14 -19.69 32.31 -0.91
N VAL A 15 -18.91 32.45 -1.97
CA VAL A 15 -17.67 31.70 -2.20
C VAL A 15 -16.47 32.66 -2.12
N PRO A 16 -15.33 32.32 -1.50
CA PRO A 16 -14.15 33.16 -1.50
C PRO A 16 -13.70 33.48 -2.93
N LYS A 17 -13.35 34.76 -3.21
CA LYS A 17 -13.02 35.21 -4.57
C LYS A 17 -11.77 34.54 -5.14
N ASP A 18 -10.82 34.18 -4.26
CA ASP A 18 -9.55 33.56 -4.60
C ASP A 18 -9.64 32.05 -4.84
N ARG A 19 -10.84 31.48 -4.80
CA ARG A 19 -11.07 30.03 -4.96
C ARG A 19 -11.85 29.74 -6.24
N TYR A 20 -11.50 28.62 -6.90
CA TYR A 20 -12.11 28.23 -8.17
C TYR A 20 -13.34 27.31 -8.00
N TRP A 21 -13.61 26.80 -6.80
CA TRP A 21 -14.83 26.01 -6.58
C TRP A 21 -16.10 26.88 -6.58
N GLY A 22 -17.24 26.25 -6.79
CA GLY A 22 -18.53 26.92 -6.89
C GLY A 22 -19.44 26.67 -5.68
N ALA A 23 -20.76 26.82 -5.93
CA ALA A 23 -21.79 26.77 -4.90
C ALA A 23 -21.90 25.41 -4.21
N GLN A 24 -21.86 24.29 -4.95
CA GLN A 24 -22.02 22.96 -4.38
C GLN A 24 -20.87 22.57 -3.45
N THR A 25 -19.64 22.89 -3.83
CA THR A 25 -18.46 22.69 -2.98
C THR A 25 -18.54 23.54 -1.70
N GLU A 26 -18.93 24.81 -1.81
CA GLU A 26 -19.05 25.69 -0.64
C GLU A 26 -20.14 25.21 0.32
N ARG A 27 -21.27 24.70 -0.19
CA ARG A 27 -22.28 24.07 0.67
C ARG A 27 -21.73 22.86 1.40
N SER A 28 -20.98 21.98 0.70
CA SER A 28 -20.35 20.81 1.31
C SER A 28 -19.40 21.20 2.44
N ARG A 29 -18.54 22.21 2.23
CA ARG A 29 -17.65 22.74 3.26
C ARG A 29 -18.39 23.25 4.50
N ASN A 30 -19.56 23.86 4.29
CA ASN A 30 -20.36 24.39 5.39
C ASN A 30 -21.14 23.27 6.13
N ASN A 31 -21.61 22.25 5.42
CA ASN A 31 -22.45 21.19 5.97
C ASN A 31 -21.65 20.08 6.65
N PHE A 32 -20.45 19.75 6.17
CA PHE A 32 -19.66 18.62 6.66
C PHE A 32 -18.39 19.08 7.39
N LYS A 33 -18.55 19.67 8.57
CA LYS A 33 -17.45 20.02 9.46
C LYS A 33 -17.09 18.85 10.35
N ILE A 34 -16.65 17.74 9.76
CA ILE A 34 -16.43 16.46 10.42
C ILE A 34 -14.98 16.03 10.16
N GLY A 35 -14.21 15.82 11.26
CA GLY A 35 -12.82 15.40 11.18
C GLY A 35 -11.90 16.41 10.49
N THR A 36 -10.72 15.95 10.14
CA THR A 36 -9.69 16.73 9.45
C THR A 36 -9.21 16.06 8.17
N GLU A 37 -9.65 14.82 7.95
CA GLU A 37 -9.26 14.01 6.80
C GLU A 37 -9.89 14.57 5.53
N THR A 38 -9.06 15.11 4.65
CA THR A 38 -9.49 15.59 3.33
C THR A 38 -9.46 14.47 2.29
N MET A 39 -10.23 14.65 1.22
CA MET A 39 -10.21 13.73 0.09
C MET A 39 -8.76 13.60 -0.45
N PRO A 40 -8.23 12.38 -0.59
CA PRO A 40 -6.87 12.19 -1.09
C PRO A 40 -6.65 12.84 -2.44
N ILE A 41 -5.53 13.56 -2.59
CA ILE A 41 -5.22 14.29 -3.83
C ILE A 41 -5.09 13.35 -5.03
N GLU A 42 -4.73 12.10 -4.80
CA GLU A 42 -4.65 11.07 -5.83
C GLU A 42 -6.03 10.80 -6.48
N VAL A 43 -7.11 10.90 -5.70
CA VAL A 43 -8.48 10.80 -6.23
C VAL A 43 -8.82 12.01 -7.09
N ILE A 44 -8.43 13.21 -6.67
CA ILE A 44 -8.63 14.44 -7.44
C ILE A 44 -7.90 14.39 -8.78
N ARG A 45 -6.65 13.93 -8.78
CA ARG A 45 -5.88 13.73 -10.02
C ARG A 45 -6.51 12.65 -10.90
N ALA A 46 -7.01 11.57 -10.32
CA ALA A 46 -7.74 10.53 -11.06
C ALA A 46 -9.03 11.08 -11.69
N PHE A 47 -9.77 11.94 -10.99
CA PHE A 47 -10.88 12.67 -11.58
C PHE A 47 -10.44 13.53 -12.76
N ALA A 48 -9.34 14.27 -12.64
CA ALA A 48 -8.84 15.08 -13.74
C ALA A 48 -8.47 14.23 -14.97
N ILE A 49 -7.84 13.07 -14.79
CA ILE A 49 -7.56 12.10 -15.86
C ILE A 49 -8.88 11.65 -16.53
N LEU A 50 -9.87 11.30 -15.73
CA LEU A 50 -11.19 10.90 -16.22
C LEU A 50 -11.88 12.03 -16.99
N LYS A 51 -11.96 13.25 -16.42
CA LYS A 51 -12.63 14.42 -17.05
C LYS A 51 -11.94 14.84 -18.35
N ARG A 52 -10.59 14.75 -18.38
CA ARG A 52 -9.81 14.95 -19.60
C ARG A 52 -10.21 13.94 -20.69
N GLY A 53 -10.26 12.65 -20.36
CA GLY A 53 -10.67 11.59 -21.27
C GLY A 53 -12.13 11.79 -21.75
N ALA A 54 -13.04 12.09 -20.84
CA ALA A 54 -14.44 12.34 -21.15
C ALA A 54 -14.64 13.54 -22.10
N ALA A 55 -13.93 14.64 -21.89
CA ALA A 55 -14.00 15.82 -22.76
C ALA A 55 -13.50 15.50 -24.19
N ILE A 56 -12.39 14.76 -24.32
CA ILE A 56 -11.85 14.32 -25.61
C ILE A 56 -12.86 13.42 -26.34
N VAL A 57 -13.47 12.49 -25.63
CA VAL A 57 -14.46 11.56 -26.21
C VAL A 57 -15.73 12.30 -26.60
N ASN A 58 -16.25 13.22 -25.79
CA ASN A 58 -17.43 14.00 -26.12
C ASN A 58 -17.22 14.91 -27.33
N GLU A 59 -16.01 15.43 -27.53
CA GLU A 59 -15.66 16.17 -28.74
C GLU A 59 -15.64 15.24 -29.96
N LYS A 60 -15.00 14.06 -29.88
CA LYS A 60 -14.99 13.06 -30.96
C LYS A 60 -16.40 12.59 -31.33
N LEU A 61 -17.32 12.53 -30.39
CA LEU A 61 -18.74 12.19 -30.61
C LEU A 61 -19.57 13.38 -31.11
N GLY A 62 -18.95 14.55 -31.36
CA GLY A 62 -19.61 15.75 -31.84
C GLY A 62 -20.53 16.42 -30.84
N LYS A 63 -20.42 16.10 -29.53
CA LYS A 63 -21.30 16.61 -28.46
C LYS A 63 -20.70 17.82 -27.76
N LEU A 64 -19.39 17.98 -27.72
CA LEU A 64 -18.68 19.08 -27.05
C LEU A 64 -17.88 19.90 -28.09
N PRO A 65 -18.04 21.24 -28.13
CA PRO A 65 -17.21 22.09 -28.99
C PRO A 65 -15.72 21.98 -28.68
N LYS A 66 -14.89 22.06 -29.73
CA LYS A 66 -13.44 21.91 -29.65
C LYS A 66 -12.81 22.89 -28.64
N GLU A 67 -13.24 24.15 -28.66
CA GLU A 67 -12.70 25.21 -27.79
C GLU A 67 -12.96 24.91 -26.30
N LYS A 68 -14.18 24.41 -25.98
CA LYS A 68 -14.52 23.97 -24.63
C LYS A 68 -13.69 22.76 -24.21
N LYS A 69 -13.56 21.76 -25.11
CA LYS A 69 -12.72 20.59 -24.86
C LYS A 69 -11.27 20.98 -24.59
N ASP A 70 -10.70 21.87 -25.40
CA ASP A 70 -9.31 22.31 -25.25
C ASP A 70 -9.09 23.03 -23.91
N ALA A 71 -10.03 23.86 -23.47
CA ALA A 71 -9.97 24.52 -22.17
C ALA A 71 -10.11 23.53 -21.00
N ILE A 72 -11.04 22.57 -21.08
CA ILE A 72 -11.22 21.52 -20.06
C ILE A 72 -9.95 20.70 -19.93
N VAL A 73 -9.38 20.22 -21.03
CA VAL A 73 -8.14 19.42 -21.07
C VAL A 73 -6.99 20.17 -20.41
N ARG A 74 -6.81 21.48 -20.73
CA ARG A 74 -5.76 22.30 -20.13
C ARG A 74 -5.89 22.39 -18.61
N VAL A 75 -7.10 22.62 -18.09
CA VAL A 75 -7.31 22.68 -16.62
C VAL A 75 -7.07 21.31 -15.98
N CYS A 76 -7.50 20.21 -16.63
CA CYS A 76 -7.23 18.86 -16.14
C CYS A 76 -5.72 18.60 -16.04
N ASP A 77 -4.93 19.02 -17.04
CA ASP A 77 -3.47 18.88 -17.00
C ASP A 77 -2.87 19.67 -15.82
N GLU A 78 -3.35 20.88 -15.52
CA GLU A 78 -2.92 21.67 -14.36
C GLU A 78 -3.28 20.99 -13.02
N ILE A 79 -4.44 20.34 -12.91
CA ILE A 79 -4.82 19.56 -11.74
C ILE A 79 -3.88 18.36 -11.58
N ILE A 80 -3.59 17.63 -12.66
CA ILE A 80 -2.69 16.47 -12.64
C ILE A 80 -1.28 16.89 -12.21
N GLU A 81 -0.81 18.05 -12.65
CA GLU A 81 0.49 18.61 -12.28
C GLU A 81 0.52 19.18 -10.84
N GLY A 82 -0.61 19.26 -10.14
CA GLY A 82 -0.70 19.73 -8.77
C GLY A 82 -0.74 21.27 -8.61
N LYS A 83 -0.95 22.02 -9.70
CA LYS A 83 -0.98 23.48 -9.67
C LYS A 83 -2.24 24.06 -9.00
N LEU A 84 -3.28 23.25 -8.82
CA LEU A 84 -4.58 23.65 -8.32
C LEU A 84 -5.00 22.93 -7.03
N ASP A 85 -4.08 22.28 -6.33
CA ASP A 85 -4.36 21.42 -5.16
C ASP A 85 -5.14 22.15 -4.05
N GLU A 86 -4.90 23.45 -3.85
CA GLU A 86 -5.58 24.28 -2.84
C GLU A 86 -7.08 24.51 -3.10
N HIS A 87 -7.59 24.13 -4.28
CA HIS A 87 -8.98 24.30 -4.65
C HIS A 87 -9.85 23.05 -4.36
N PHE A 88 -9.30 22.03 -3.67
CA PHE A 88 -9.97 20.78 -3.33
C PHE A 88 -10.03 20.55 -1.82
N PRO A 89 -10.87 21.33 -1.09
CA PRO A 89 -10.85 21.36 0.37
C PRO A 89 -11.76 20.35 1.05
N LEU A 90 -12.47 19.51 0.30
CA LEU A 90 -13.54 18.68 0.86
C LEU A 90 -13.02 17.55 1.74
N VAL A 91 -13.72 17.32 2.85
CA VAL A 91 -13.42 16.23 3.76
C VAL A 91 -13.92 14.88 3.22
N VAL A 92 -13.33 13.80 3.73
CA VAL A 92 -13.76 12.41 3.45
C VAL A 92 -15.20 12.18 3.92
N TRP A 93 -15.58 12.77 5.05
CA TRP A 93 -16.87 12.63 5.73
C TRP A 93 -17.94 13.52 5.06
N GLN A 94 -18.27 13.17 3.81
CA GLN A 94 -19.23 13.86 2.95
C GLN A 94 -20.32 12.89 2.51
N THR A 95 -21.13 13.23 1.48
CA THR A 95 -22.07 12.27 0.90
C THR A 95 -21.33 11.01 0.43
N GLY A 96 -21.89 9.86 0.79
CA GLY A 96 -21.22 8.57 0.55
C GLY A 96 -21.11 8.16 -0.92
N SER A 97 -21.87 8.81 -1.81
CA SER A 97 -21.73 8.67 -3.27
C SER A 97 -20.48 9.38 -3.83
N GLY A 98 -19.93 10.34 -3.09
CA GLY A 98 -18.83 11.20 -3.54
C GLY A 98 -19.24 12.31 -4.49
N THR A 99 -20.53 12.63 -4.56
CA THR A 99 -21.06 13.67 -5.47
C THR A 99 -20.41 15.03 -5.26
N GLN A 100 -20.15 15.43 -4.01
CA GLN A 100 -19.53 16.73 -3.76
C GLN A 100 -18.08 16.77 -4.30
N SER A 101 -17.32 15.70 -4.20
CA SER A 101 -15.96 15.64 -4.78
C SER A 101 -16.00 15.69 -6.31
N ASN A 102 -16.91 14.97 -6.95
CA ASN A 102 -17.11 15.07 -8.40
C ASN A 102 -17.47 16.51 -8.81
N MET A 103 -18.39 17.15 -8.07
CA MET A 103 -18.79 18.52 -8.35
C MET A 103 -17.67 19.53 -8.06
N ASN A 104 -16.88 19.33 -7.02
CA ASN A 104 -15.71 20.17 -6.76
C ASN A 104 -14.74 20.20 -7.96
N VAL A 105 -14.45 19.03 -8.52
CA VAL A 105 -13.62 18.94 -9.73
C VAL A 105 -14.29 19.61 -10.92
N ASN A 106 -15.59 19.37 -11.15
CA ASN A 106 -16.34 19.98 -12.23
C ASN A 106 -16.37 21.51 -12.12
N GLU A 107 -16.61 22.04 -10.92
CA GLU A 107 -16.67 23.48 -10.64
C GLU A 107 -15.32 24.16 -10.86
N VAL A 108 -14.22 23.57 -10.38
CA VAL A 108 -12.85 24.09 -10.59
C VAL A 108 -12.50 24.09 -12.08
N ILE A 109 -12.80 23.00 -12.80
CA ILE A 109 -12.54 22.89 -14.25
C ILE A 109 -13.36 23.96 -15.00
N SER A 110 -14.64 24.09 -14.67
CA SER A 110 -15.53 25.07 -15.32
C SER A 110 -15.05 26.50 -15.08
N PHE A 111 -14.77 26.86 -13.83
CA PHE A 111 -14.35 28.20 -13.48
C PHE A 111 -13.05 28.60 -14.20
N LYS A 112 -12.01 27.77 -14.03
CA LYS A 112 -10.71 28.05 -14.63
C LYS A 112 -10.72 27.95 -16.16
N GLY A 113 -11.50 27.01 -16.71
CA GLY A 113 -11.71 26.86 -18.16
C GLY A 113 -12.39 28.08 -18.79
N ASN A 114 -13.32 28.71 -18.08
CA ASN A 114 -13.94 29.95 -18.53
C ASN A 114 -12.96 31.14 -18.54
N GLU A 115 -11.99 31.21 -17.62
CA GLU A 115 -10.92 32.18 -17.71
C GLU A 115 -10.09 31.98 -18.99
N TYR A 116 -9.73 30.72 -19.32
CA TYR A 116 -9.00 30.42 -20.56
C TYR A 116 -9.77 30.72 -21.83
N LEU A 117 -11.08 30.46 -21.86
CA LEU A 117 -11.89 30.82 -23.02
C LEU A 117 -11.88 32.34 -23.23
N LYS A 118 -12.00 33.11 -22.16
CA LYS A 118 -11.96 34.58 -22.22
C LYS A 118 -10.58 35.10 -22.70
N GLU A 119 -9.50 34.56 -22.13
CA GLU A 119 -8.13 34.96 -22.52
C GLU A 119 -7.83 34.69 -23.99
N ASN A 120 -8.50 33.67 -24.59
CA ASN A 120 -8.31 33.31 -26.01
C ASN A 120 -9.38 33.91 -26.95
N GLY A 121 -10.19 34.87 -26.49
CA GLY A 121 -11.18 35.55 -27.32
C GLY A 121 -12.49 34.82 -27.56
N PHE A 122 -12.79 33.79 -26.78
CA PHE A 122 -14.03 33.01 -26.85
C PHE A 122 -15.03 33.43 -25.75
N GLU A 123 -15.19 34.70 -25.49
CA GLU A 123 -16.03 35.24 -24.39
C GLU A 123 -17.51 34.82 -24.47
N SER A 124 -18.01 34.53 -25.68
CA SER A 124 -19.40 34.04 -25.91
C SER A 124 -19.63 32.59 -25.49
N LEU A 125 -18.55 31.81 -25.42
CA LEU A 125 -18.61 30.43 -24.95
C LEU A 125 -18.49 30.37 -23.43
N LYS A 126 -19.29 29.49 -22.83
CA LYS A 126 -19.21 29.22 -21.38
C LYS A 126 -19.19 27.72 -21.14
N ILE A 127 -18.28 27.27 -20.31
CA ILE A 127 -18.23 25.91 -19.79
C ILE A 127 -19.13 25.85 -18.56
N HIS A 128 -20.09 24.92 -18.56
CA HIS A 128 -20.93 24.63 -17.42
C HIS A 128 -20.49 23.35 -16.71
N PRO A 129 -20.41 23.31 -15.36
CA PRO A 129 -19.88 22.17 -14.62
C PRO A 129 -20.70 20.88 -14.86
N ASN A 130 -22.03 20.97 -14.99
CA ASN A 130 -22.88 19.81 -15.24
C ASN A 130 -23.00 19.47 -16.73
N ASP A 131 -23.28 20.47 -17.57
CA ASP A 131 -23.66 20.24 -18.96
C ASP A 131 -22.46 19.94 -19.87
N ASP A 132 -21.28 20.52 -19.55
CA ASP A 132 -20.08 20.35 -20.36
C ASP A 132 -19.04 19.41 -19.68
N VAL A 133 -18.65 19.71 -18.44
CA VAL A 133 -17.61 18.92 -17.74
C VAL A 133 -18.11 17.54 -17.35
N ASN A 134 -19.37 17.45 -16.91
CA ASN A 134 -20.00 16.19 -16.49
C ASN A 134 -20.83 15.53 -17.60
N MET A 135 -20.73 15.99 -18.84
CA MET A 135 -21.50 15.50 -19.98
C MET A 135 -21.37 13.98 -20.15
N GLY A 136 -22.52 13.27 -20.19
CA GLY A 136 -22.57 11.81 -20.33
C GLY A 136 -22.13 11.03 -19.07
N GLN A 137 -22.08 11.67 -17.92
CA GLN A 137 -21.58 11.12 -16.68
C GLN A 137 -22.55 11.34 -15.51
N SER A 138 -22.35 10.57 -14.45
CA SER A 138 -22.92 10.78 -13.11
C SER A 138 -21.81 10.69 -12.07
N SER A 139 -21.98 11.31 -10.90
CA SER A 139 -21.08 11.04 -9.76
C SER A 139 -21.06 9.55 -9.40
N ASN A 140 -22.11 8.82 -9.72
CA ASN A 140 -22.26 7.41 -9.36
C ASN A 140 -21.30 6.52 -10.16
N ASP A 141 -21.01 6.84 -11.42
CA ASP A 141 -20.02 6.12 -12.23
C ASP A 141 -18.64 6.77 -12.25
N THR A 142 -18.55 8.11 -12.09
CA THR A 142 -17.25 8.81 -12.09
C THR A 142 -16.44 8.58 -10.84
N PHE A 143 -17.07 8.55 -9.66
CA PHE A 143 -16.33 8.38 -8.40
C PHE A 143 -15.66 6.99 -8.31
N PRO A 144 -16.36 5.85 -8.53
CA PRO A 144 -15.70 4.55 -8.55
C PRO A 144 -14.65 4.42 -9.66
N THR A 145 -14.87 5.05 -10.82
CA THR A 145 -13.86 5.13 -11.87
C THR A 145 -12.59 5.84 -11.37
N ALA A 146 -12.72 6.99 -10.70
CA ALA A 146 -11.59 7.70 -10.10
C ALA A 146 -10.91 6.90 -8.99
N MET A 147 -11.66 6.14 -8.18
CA MET A 147 -11.11 5.24 -7.17
C MET A 147 -10.17 4.20 -7.79
N HIS A 148 -10.61 3.54 -8.86
CA HIS A 148 -9.84 2.52 -9.56
C HIS A 148 -8.59 3.10 -10.23
N ILE A 149 -8.72 4.22 -10.94
CA ILE A 149 -7.57 4.91 -11.57
C ILE A 149 -6.53 5.28 -10.50
N ALA A 150 -6.95 5.91 -9.40
CA ALA A 150 -6.05 6.29 -8.31
C ALA A 150 -5.34 5.07 -7.72
N GLY A 151 -6.07 3.99 -7.46
CA GLY A 151 -5.53 2.76 -6.91
C GLY A 151 -4.44 2.15 -7.80
N VAL A 152 -4.73 1.98 -9.09
CA VAL A 152 -3.75 1.42 -10.05
C VAL A 152 -2.50 2.29 -10.13
N ILE A 153 -2.65 3.61 -10.29
CA ILE A 153 -1.53 4.53 -10.44
C ILE A 153 -0.63 4.53 -9.21
N VAL A 154 -1.22 4.57 -8.00
CA VAL A 154 -0.44 4.65 -6.76
C VAL A 154 0.23 3.32 -6.44
N ILE A 155 -0.43 2.19 -6.66
CA ILE A 155 0.20 0.87 -6.52
C ILE A 155 1.41 0.78 -7.45
N LYS A 156 1.22 1.06 -8.75
CA LYS A 156 2.28 0.94 -9.76
C LYS A 156 3.47 1.85 -9.48
N ASN A 157 3.21 3.13 -9.18
CA ASN A 157 4.26 4.15 -9.13
C ASN A 157 4.91 4.34 -7.76
N LYS A 158 4.28 3.84 -6.67
CA LYS A 158 4.82 3.99 -5.31
C LYS A 158 5.06 2.65 -4.63
N LEU A 159 4.04 1.79 -4.55
CA LEU A 159 4.13 0.58 -3.74
C LEU A 159 5.04 -0.48 -4.36
N LEU A 160 4.85 -0.81 -5.64
CA LEU A 160 5.66 -1.83 -6.30
C LEU A 160 7.15 -1.48 -6.29
N PRO A 161 7.58 -0.24 -6.61
CA PRO A 161 8.99 0.15 -6.48
C PRO A 161 9.54 0.05 -5.06
N ALA A 162 8.74 0.38 -4.04
CA ALA A 162 9.16 0.25 -2.64
C ALA A 162 9.39 -1.22 -2.26
N ILE A 163 8.49 -2.13 -2.66
CA ILE A 163 8.65 -3.57 -2.43
C ILE A 163 9.89 -4.09 -3.16
N ASP A 164 10.10 -3.68 -4.40
CA ASP A 164 11.26 -4.08 -5.20
C ASP A 164 12.57 -3.63 -4.54
N LEU A 165 12.64 -2.40 -4.03
CA LEU A 165 13.79 -1.85 -3.32
C LEU A 165 14.17 -2.70 -2.10
N LEU A 166 13.21 -2.97 -1.20
CA LEU A 166 13.48 -3.77 0.01
C LEU A 166 13.83 -5.22 -0.34
N THR A 167 13.15 -5.78 -1.35
CA THR A 167 13.42 -7.14 -1.83
C THR A 167 14.87 -7.27 -2.33
N GLU A 168 15.35 -6.31 -3.12
CA GLU A 168 16.72 -6.28 -3.62
C GLU A 168 17.75 -6.15 -2.49
N THR A 169 17.49 -5.29 -1.53
CA THR A 169 18.36 -5.11 -0.36
C THR A 169 18.49 -6.42 0.44
N LEU A 170 17.35 -7.05 0.77
CA LEU A 170 17.37 -8.30 1.53
C LEU A 170 17.95 -9.48 0.72
N ASP A 171 17.75 -9.52 -0.60
CA ASP A 171 18.39 -10.53 -1.46
C ASP A 171 19.93 -10.41 -1.44
N LYS A 172 20.44 -9.18 -1.46
CA LYS A 172 21.89 -8.93 -1.28
C LYS A 172 22.39 -9.39 0.09
N LYS A 173 21.63 -9.11 1.17
CA LYS A 173 21.98 -9.57 2.53
C LYS A 173 21.90 -11.10 2.66
N SER A 174 20.91 -11.74 2.04
CA SER A 174 20.79 -13.20 1.98
C SER A 174 22.05 -13.83 1.35
N LYS A 175 22.52 -13.30 0.23
CA LYS A 175 23.75 -13.75 -0.43
C LYS A 175 25.01 -13.44 0.38
N GLN A 176 25.08 -12.27 1.02
CA GLN A 176 26.20 -11.89 1.89
C GLN A 176 26.42 -12.89 3.03
N PHE A 177 25.33 -13.42 3.58
CA PHE A 177 25.33 -14.33 4.73
C PHE A 177 25.03 -15.79 4.38
N GLU A 178 25.13 -16.19 3.11
CA GLU A 178 24.72 -17.52 2.62
C GLU A 178 25.48 -18.67 3.30
N ASN A 179 26.73 -18.43 3.71
CA ASN A 179 27.59 -19.43 4.36
C ASN A 179 27.73 -19.23 5.88
N LEU A 180 26.98 -18.32 6.48
CA LEU A 180 27.04 -18.05 7.91
C LEU A 180 26.03 -18.93 8.65
N VAL A 181 26.51 -20.07 9.17
CA VAL A 181 25.71 -21.02 9.95
C VAL A 181 25.32 -20.40 11.29
N LYS A 182 24.06 -20.52 11.65
CA LYS A 182 23.46 -20.11 12.93
C LYS A 182 22.47 -21.17 13.41
N ILE A 183 22.06 -21.08 14.67
CA ILE A 183 20.94 -21.90 15.14
C ILE A 183 19.61 -21.39 14.58
N GLY A 184 18.74 -22.33 14.20
CA GLY A 184 17.33 -22.03 13.95
C GLY A 184 16.55 -21.88 15.25
N ARG A 185 15.38 -21.25 15.18
CA ARG A 185 14.42 -21.18 16.29
C ARG A 185 13.01 -21.47 15.83
N THR A 186 12.37 -22.41 16.52
CA THR A 186 10.92 -22.66 16.42
C THR A 186 10.31 -22.52 17.79
N HIS A 187 9.12 -21.92 17.91
CA HIS A 187 8.52 -21.58 19.21
C HIS A 187 9.42 -20.69 20.12
N LEU A 188 10.34 -19.93 19.54
CA LEU A 188 11.42 -19.21 20.22
C LEU A 188 12.38 -20.12 21.00
N GLN A 189 12.35 -21.43 20.74
CA GLN A 189 13.28 -22.42 21.28
C GLN A 189 14.34 -22.78 20.25
N ASP A 190 15.50 -23.22 20.73
CA ASP A 190 16.61 -23.65 19.88
C ASP A 190 16.17 -24.81 18.97
N ALA A 191 16.56 -24.73 17.73
CA ALA A 191 16.27 -25.74 16.71
C ALA A 191 17.54 -26.12 15.93
N THR A 192 17.41 -26.97 14.92
CA THR A 192 18.51 -27.35 14.04
C THR A 192 19.10 -26.15 13.31
N PRO A 193 20.38 -26.21 12.92
CA PRO A 193 21.03 -25.10 12.20
C PRO A 193 20.40 -24.78 10.86
N LEU A 194 20.56 -23.54 10.45
CA LEU A 194 20.41 -23.01 9.10
C LEU A 194 21.45 -21.91 8.89
N THR A 195 21.54 -21.33 7.71
CA THR A 195 22.35 -20.14 7.54
C THR A 195 21.52 -18.86 7.75
N LEU A 196 22.16 -17.75 8.16
CA LEU A 196 21.51 -16.45 8.22
C LEU A 196 21.00 -16.03 6.82
N GLY A 197 21.75 -16.40 5.77
CA GLY A 197 21.30 -16.19 4.39
C GLY A 197 20.03 -16.92 4.05
N GLN A 198 19.85 -18.17 4.49
CA GLN A 198 18.60 -18.94 4.32
C GLN A 198 17.44 -18.31 5.08
N GLU A 199 17.65 -17.83 6.31
CA GLU A 199 16.62 -17.12 7.08
C GLU A 199 16.15 -15.86 6.36
N ILE A 200 17.07 -15.02 5.89
CA ILE A 200 16.76 -13.82 5.13
C ILE A 200 16.11 -14.14 3.77
N SER A 201 16.49 -15.25 3.12
CA SER A 201 15.88 -15.67 1.85
C SER A 201 14.38 -15.94 2.00
N GLY A 202 13.93 -16.38 3.18
CA GLY A 202 12.53 -16.51 3.52
C GLY A 202 11.80 -15.16 3.46
N TRP A 203 12.39 -14.10 4.01
CA TRP A 203 11.84 -12.74 3.95
C TRP A 203 11.77 -12.21 2.52
N VAL A 204 12.81 -12.45 1.72
CA VAL A 204 12.83 -12.11 0.29
C VAL A 204 11.68 -12.78 -0.46
N HIS A 205 11.45 -14.06 -0.19
CA HIS A 205 10.38 -14.82 -0.85
C HIS A 205 8.97 -14.32 -0.44
N MET A 206 8.75 -13.93 0.82
CA MET A 206 7.52 -13.29 1.29
C MET A 206 7.21 -12.05 0.46
N LEU A 207 8.17 -11.13 0.31
CA LEU A 207 8.00 -9.91 -0.45
C LEU A 207 7.70 -10.17 -1.94
N ARG A 208 8.41 -11.12 -2.56
CA ARG A 208 8.15 -11.52 -3.96
C ARG A 208 6.75 -12.08 -4.14
N LYS A 209 6.27 -12.89 -3.20
CA LYS A 209 4.90 -13.45 -3.23
C LYS A 209 3.84 -12.38 -3.02
N SER A 210 4.01 -11.51 -2.03
CA SER A 210 3.10 -10.38 -1.79
C SER A 210 3.03 -9.43 -2.98
N ARG A 211 4.19 -9.11 -3.60
CA ARG A 211 4.22 -8.31 -4.83
C ARG A 211 3.39 -8.95 -5.95
N LYS A 212 3.54 -10.25 -6.16
CA LYS A 212 2.77 -10.99 -7.18
C LYS A 212 1.26 -10.91 -6.90
N MET A 213 0.83 -11.17 -5.66
CA MET A 213 -0.58 -11.08 -5.27
C MET A 213 -1.14 -9.67 -5.48
N ILE A 214 -0.37 -8.63 -5.20
CA ILE A 214 -0.79 -7.22 -5.42
C ILE A 214 -0.96 -6.93 -6.91
N VAL A 215 -0.04 -7.38 -7.76
CA VAL A 215 -0.13 -7.19 -9.23
C VAL A 215 -1.35 -7.92 -9.80
N GLU A 216 -1.61 -9.15 -9.35
CA GLU A 216 -2.78 -9.94 -9.76
C GLU A 216 -4.10 -9.27 -9.31
N ALA A 217 -4.15 -8.77 -8.07
CA ALA A 217 -5.33 -8.08 -7.56
C ALA A 217 -5.56 -6.72 -8.26
N MET A 218 -4.50 -6.00 -8.59
CA MET A 218 -4.56 -4.72 -9.31
C MET A 218 -5.21 -4.85 -10.70
N ASP A 219 -5.17 -6.02 -11.33
CA ASP A 219 -5.80 -6.20 -12.64
C ASP A 219 -7.32 -5.97 -12.60
N ASN A 220 -7.97 -6.36 -11.51
CA ASN A 220 -9.41 -6.15 -11.32
C ASN A 220 -9.78 -4.67 -11.19
N LEU A 221 -8.86 -3.83 -10.69
CA LEU A 221 -9.07 -2.38 -10.61
C LEU A 221 -9.02 -1.69 -11.98
N ARG A 222 -8.70 -2.41 -13.05
CA ARG A 222 -8.72 -1.86 -14.42
C ARG A 222 -10.10 -1.83 -15.04
N ASP A 223 -11.11 -2.45 -14.42
CA ASP A 223 -12.50 -2.40 -14.83
C ASP A 223 -13.17 -1.12 -14.34
N LEU A 224 -13.59 -0.25 -15.26
CA LEU A 224 -14.11 1.08 -14.94
C LEU A 224 -15.63 1.14 -15.02
N ALA A 225 -16.26 1.81 -14.05
CA ALA A 225 -17.70 2.02 -13.97
C ALA A 225 -18.22 3.03 -14.99
N ILE A 226 -17.33 3.86 -15.56
CA ILE A 226 -17.72 4.95 -16.49
C ILE A 226 -18.60 4.45 -17.63
N GLY A 227 -19.65 5.21 -17.95
CA GLY A 227 -20.69 4.85 -18.90
C GLY A 227 -21.93 4.23 -18.28
N GLY A 228 -21.91 3.90 -16.97
CA GLY A 228 -23.08 3.41 -16.23
C GLY A 228 -24.08 4.49 -15.88
N THR A 229 -23.61 5.72 -15.78
CA THR A 229 -24.38 6.91 -15.36
C THR A 229 -25.05 6.75 -14.00
N ALA A 230 -26.36 7.05 -13.86
CA ALA A 230 -27.03 7.15 -12.58
C ALA A 230 -27.22 5.80 -11.86
N VAL A 231 -27.59 4.74 -12.57
CA VAL A 231 -27.99 3.44 -12.01
C VAL A 231 -27.41 2.24 -12.77
N GLY A 232 -26.55 2.47 -13.78
CA GLY A 232 -25.93 1.40 -14.57
C GLY A 232 -26.50 1.23 -15.98
N THR A 233 -27.58 1.94 -16.34
CA THR A 233 -28.26 1.81 -17.64
C THR A 233 -27.64 2.64 -18.76
N GLY A 234 -26.70 3.57 -18.43
CA GLY A 234 -26.11 4.48 -19.41
C GLY A 234 -27.08 5.53 -19.96
N ILE A 235 -28.10 5.92 -19.18
CA ILE A 235 -29.10 6.90 -19.63
C ILE A 235 -28.43 8.21 -20.06
N ASN A 236 -28.88 8.77 -21.18
CA ASN A 236 -28.40 10.03 -21.77
C ASN A 236 -26.94 10.04 -22.22
N THR A 237 -26.29 8.86 -22.36
CA THR A 237 -24.94 8.77 -22.88
C THR A 237 -24.87 7.88 -24.12
N ASP A 238 -23.79 8.01 -24.90
CA ASP A 238 -23.54 7.16 -26.06
C ASP A 238 -23.16 5.75 -25.57
N PRO A 239 -23.66 4.67 -26.17
CA PRO A 239 -23.31 3.30 -25.77
C PRO A 239 -21.81 2.99 -25.81
N GLN A 240 -21.04 3.68 -26.64
CA GLN A 240 -19.60 3.51 -26.77
C GLN A 240 -18.80 4.39 -25.79
N PHE A 241 -19.45 5.34 -25.12
CA PHE A 241 -18.78 6.34 -24.29
C PHE A 241 -17.87 5.72 -23.23
N GLY A 242 -18.36 4.73 -22.49
CA GLY A 242 -17.60 4.08 -21.41
C GLY A 242 -16.31 3.44 -21.91
N GLN A 243 -16.36 2.72 -23.04
CA GLN A 243 -15.17 2.10 -23.64
C GLN A 243 -14.21 3.13 -24.23
N LEU A 244 -14.71 4.12 -24.94
CA LEU A 244 -13.86 5.18 -25.53
C LEU A 244 -13.13 5.99 -24.45
N VAL A 245 -13.79 6.25 -23.31
CA VAL A 245 -13.17 6.94 -22.18
C VAL A 245 -12.12 6.05 -21.53
N ALA A 246 -12.38 4.75 -21.34
CA ALA A 246 -11.40 3.81 -20.79
C ALA A 246 -10.15 3.72 -21.69
N ASP A 247 -10.34 3.69 -23.01
CA ASP A 247 -9.25 3.71 -24.00
C ASP A 247 -8.42 5.00 -23.91
N GLU A 248 -9.09 6.14 -23.72
CA GLU A 248 -8.40 7.43 -23.59
C GLU A 248 -7.64 7.55 -22.28
N ILE A 249 -8.20 7.04 -21.16
CA ILE A 249 -7.51 6.94 -19.88
C ILE A 249 -6.29 6.02 -19.99
N SER A 250 -6.43 4.88 -20.70
CA SER A 250 -5.35 3.94 -20.93
C SER A 250 -4.16 4.60 -21.65
N LYS A 251 -4.42 5.42 -22.67
CA LYS A 251 -3.37 6.19 -23.36
C LYS A 251 -2.68 7.20 -22.44
N GLN A 252 -3.45 7.91 -21.62
CA GLN A 252 -2.92 8.93 -20.72
C GLN A 252 -2.02 8.34 -19.64
N THR A 253 -2.34 7.16 -19.15
CA THR A 253 -1.69 6.55 -17.96
C THR A 253 -0.67 5.47 -18.32
N ASN A 254 -0.64 5.05 -19.58
CA ASN A 254 0.12 3.87 -20.02
C ASN A 254 -0.26 2.63 -19.19
N GLU A 255 -1.58 2.45 -18.96
CA GLU A 255 -2.20 1.30 -18.30
C GLU A 255 -3.33 0.75 -19.19
N SER A 256 -3.76 -0.49 -18.93
CA SER A 256 -4.78 -1.16 -19.74
C SER A 256 -6.14 -1.12 -19.03
N PHE A 257 -6.74 0.06 -18.92
CA PHE A 257 -8.11 0.20 -18.41
C PHE A 257 -9.14 -0.25 -19.44
N ARG A 258 -10.26 -0.75 -18.95
CA ARG A 258 -11.37 -1.25 -19.78
C ARG A 258 -12.72 -0.88 -19.17
N SER A 259 -13.74 -0.84 -19.97
CA SER A 259 -15.11 -0.62 -19.50
C SER A 259 -15.61 -1.89 -18.81
N SER A 260 -16.09 -1.80 -17.57
CA SER A 260 -16.68 -2.94 -16.85
C SER A 260 -17.81 -3.57 -17.66
N GLU A 261 -17.87 -4.90 -17.68
CA GLU A 261 -18.92 -5.66 -18.38
C GLU A 261 -20.31 -5.43 -17.79
N ASN A 262 -20.37 -5.21 -16.46
CA ASN A 262 -21.63 -5.01 -15.75
C ASN A 262 -21.57 -3.72 -14.94
N LYS A 263 -22.26 -2.68 -15.44
CA LYS A 263 -22.31 -1.37 -14.78
C LYS A 263 -23.12 -1.36 -13.49
N PHE A 264 -24.08 -2.27 -13.34
CA PHE A 264 -24.86 -2.42 -12.10
C PHE A 264 -23.95 -2.92 -10.96
N HIS A 265 -23.08 -3.89 -11.24
CA HIS A 265 -22.05 -4.32 -10.32
C HIS A 265 -21.07 -3.20 -9.99
N ALA A 266 -20.52 -2.54 -11.01
CA ALA A 266 -19.48 -1.52 -10.85
C ALA A 266 -19.90 -0.28 -10.05
N LEU A 267 -21.22 0.01 -9.94
CA LEU A 267 -21.75 1.12 -9.14
C LEU A 267 -22.02 0.72 -7.68
N THR A 268 -22.25 -0.56 -7.40
CA THR A 268 -22.77 -1.03 -6.11
C THR A 268 -21.80 -1.86 -5.32
N SER A 269 -20.98 -2.67 -5.99
CA SER A 269 -19.92 -3.45 -5.36
C SER A 269 -18.58 -2.73 -5.45
N HIS A 270 -17.71 -2.98 -4.49
CA HIS A 270 -16.32 -2.53 -4.48
C HIS A 270 -15.42 -3.68 -4.04
N ASP A 271 -15.82 -4.90 -4.40
CA ASP A 271 -15.13 -6.15 -4.12
C ASP A 271 -13.74 -6.20 -4.74
N GLU A 272 -13.51 -5.52 -5.86
CA GLU A 272 -12.17 -5.37 -6.44
C GLU A 272 -11.23 -4.61 -5.49
N ILE A 273 -11.71 -3.58 -4.81
CA ILE A 273 -10.92 -2.84 -3.81
C ILE A 273 -10.72 -3.68 -2.55
N VAL A 274 -11.74 -4.42 -2.11
CA VAL A 274 -11.63 -5.37 -0.99
C VAL A 274 -10.56 -6.43 -1.30
N HIS A 275 -10.60 -7.03 -2.49
CA HIS A 275 -9.62 -8.00 -2.94
C HIS A 275 -8.20 -7.42 -3.01
N ALA A 276 -8.05 -6.25 -3.62
CA ALA A 276 -6.76 -5.57 -3.70
C ALA A 276 -6.23 -5.21 -2.30
N HIS A 277 -7.08 -4.72 -1.39
CA HIS A 277 -6.68 -4.43 -0.02
C HIS A 277 -6.32 -5.71 0.76
N GLY A 278 -6.99 -6.83 0.50
CA GLY A 278 -6.62 -8.14 1.02
C GLY A 278 -5.18 -8.53 0.67
N ALA A 279 -4.71 -8.21 -0.55
CA ALA A 279 -3.32 -8.40 -0.94
C ALA A 279 -2.37 -7.43 -0.20
N LEU A 280 -2.79 -6.18 0.07
CA LEU A 280 -2.04 -5.24 0.91
C LEU A 280 -1.93 -5.74 2.36
N LYS A 281 -3.00 -6.32 2.90
CA LYS A 281 -3.00 -6.94 4.23
C LYS A 281 -2.04 -8.13 4.31
N ALA A 282 -1.95 -8.95 3.27
CA ALA A 282 -0.96 -10.03 3.21
C ALA A 282 0.47 -9.48 3.27
N LEU A 283 0.78 -8.44 2.50
CA LEU A 283 2.06 -7.73 2.59
C LEU A 283 2.31 -7.18 4.00
N ALA A 284 1.31 -6.55 4.63
CA ALA A 284 1.42 -6.04 5.99
C ALA A 284 1.74 -7.15 7.01
N ALA A 285 1.17 -8.34 6.85
CA ALA A 285 1.47 -9.49 7.70
C ALA A 285 2.92 -9.96 7.53
N ASP A 286 3.41 -10.03 6.29
CA ASP A 286 4.80 -10.37 6.00
C ASP A 286 5.78 -9.34 6.56
N LEU A 287 5.49 -8.05 6.40
CA LEU A 287 6.30 -6.96 6.95
C LEU A 287 6.32 -6.97 8.48
N MET A 288 5.20 -7.27 9.13
CA MET A 288 5.11 -7.46 10.57
C MET A 288 6.07 -8.57 11.04
N LYS A 289 6.07 -9.70 10.33
CA LYS A 289 6.95 -10.84 10.63
C LYS A 289 8.41 -10.47 10.43
N ILE A 290 8.78 -9.87 9.32
CA ILE A 290 10.16 -9.43 9.02
C ILE A 290 10.65 -8.45 10.08
N ALA A 291 9.87 -7.42 10.40
CA ALA A 291 10.23 -6.42 11.41
C ALA A 291 10.41 -7.03 12.80
N ASN A 292 9.56 -8.00 13.17
CA ASN A 292 9.68 -8.70 14.45
C ASN A 292 10.92 -9.59 14.50
N ASP A 293 11.23 -10.33 13.45
CA ASP A 293 12.46 -11.13 13.39
C ASP A 293 13.70 -10.25 13.53
N VAL A 294 13.77 -9.15 12.79
CA VAL A 294 14.88 -8.18 12.90
C VAL A 294 15.01 -7.65 14.33
N ARG A 295 13.91 -7.30 14.98
CA ARG A 295 13.90 -6.84 16.39
C ARG A 295 14.43 -7.90 17.34
N TRP A 296 13.99 -9.15 17.17
CA TRP A 296 14.42 -10.25 18.02
C TRP A 296 15.91 -10.55 17.83
N LEU A 297 16.35 -10.68 16.59
CA LEU A 297 17.75 -10.97 16.26
C LEU A 297 18.71 -9.87 16.72
N ALA A 298 18.26 -8.61 16.70
CA ALA A 298 19.03 -7.45 17.15
C ALA A 298 18.89 -7.13 18.65
N SER A 299 18.09 -7.89 19.39
CA SER A 299 17.78 -7.59 20.79
C SER A 299 19.03 -7.68 21.70
N GLY A 300 19.11 -6.82 22.69
CA GLY A 300 20.21 -6.79 23.65
C GLY A 300 20.87 -5.42 23.74
N PRO A 301 22.16 -5.28 23.39
CA PRO A 301 23.06 -6.21 22.68
C PRO A 301 23.69 -7.33 23.53
N ARG A 302 23.72 -7.20 24.87
CA ARG A 302 24.42 -8.17 25.74
C ARG A 302 23.49 -9.16 26.45
N CYS A 303 22.23 -8.76 26.71
CA CYS A 303 21.24 -9.51 27.48
C CYS A 303 20.05 -9.94 26.61
N GLY A 304 20.19 -9.99 25.32
CA GLY A 304 19.22 -10.48 24.36
C GLY A 304 19.85 -11.47 23.37
N ILE A 305 19.23 -11.63 22.19
CA ILE A 305 19.75 -12.55 21.16
C ILE A 305 21.04 -12.01 20.55
N GLY A 306 21.06 -10.78 20.04
CA GLY A 306 22.26 -10.10 19.58
C GLY A 306 22.98 -10.74 18.39
N GLU A 307 22.30 -11.57 17.58
CA GLU A 307 22.91 -12.22 16.40
C GLU A 307 23.15 -11.27 15.23
N ILE A 308 22.38 -10.18 15.16
CA ILE A 308 22.59 -9.10 14.18
C ILE A 308 22.72 -7.76 14.89
N THR A 309 23.33 -6.81 14.19
CA THR A 309 23.29 -5.38 14.55
C THR A 309 22.52 -4.60 13.50
N ILE A 310 21.89 -3.51 13.93
CA ILE A 310 21.14 -2.58 13.08
C ILE A 310 21.65 -1.16 13.31
N PRO A 311 21.45 -0.23 12.36
CA PRO A 311 21.88 1.17 12.51
C PRO A 311 21.25 1.85 13.73
N ALA A 312 22.07 2.66 14.42
CA ALA A 312 21.62 3.57 15.46
C ALA A 312 21.16 4.88 14.82
N ASN A 313 19.84 5.09 14.71
CA ASN A 313 19.30 6.26 14.03
C ASN A 313 19.07 7.45 14.97
N GLU A 314 18.68 7.18 16.23
CA GLU A 314 18.42 8.19 17.25
C GLU A 314 18.70 7.68 18.66
N PRO A 315 18.89 8.57 19.67
CA PRO A 315 18.99 8.17 21.05
C PRO A 315 17.73 7.45 21.53
N GLY A 316 17.87 6.24 22.06
CA GLY A 316 16.76 5.37 22.43
C GLY A 316 16.14 5.62 23.80
N SER A 317 16.69 6.53 24.61
CA SER A 317 16.22 6.79 25.97
C SER A 317 16.67 8.14 26.49
N SER A 318 15.80 8.84 27.22
CA SER A 318 16.11 10.09 27.90
C SER A 318 16.91 9.90 29.21
N ILE A 319 16.91 8.68 29.77
CA ILE A 319 17.52 8.37 31.08
C ILE A 319 18.56 7.24 31.05
N MET A 320 18.68 6.50 29.94
CA MET A 320 19.63 5.40 29.76
C MET A 320 20.61 5.74 28.62
N PRO A 321 21.76 6.38 28.91
CA PRO A 321 22.72 6.78 27.89
C PRO A 321 23.23 5.58 27.10
N GLY A 322 23.30 5.73 25.76
CA GLY A 322 23.78 4.66 24.86
C GLY A 322 22.76 3.58 24.50
N LYS A 323 21.54 3.64 25.02
CA LYS A 323 20.45 2.74 24.59
C LYS A 323 20.00 3.09 23.19
N VAL A 324 19.95 2.09 22.31
CA VAL A 324 19.42 2.20 20.93
C VAL A 324 18.23 1.27 20.78
N ASN A 325 17.13 1.78 20.25
CA ASN A 325 15.91 1.01 20.02
C ASN A 325 15.75 0.64 18.53
N PRO A 326 15.05 -0.45 18.20
CA PRO A 326 14.75 -0.86 16.84
C PRO A 326 13.57 -0.06 16.24
N THR A 327 13.67 1.27 16.23
CA THR A 327 12.57 2.20 15.96
C THR A 327 11.97 2.04 14.57
N GLN A 328 12.78 1.67 13.56
CA GLN A 328 12.27 1.42 12.20
C GLN A 328 11.38 0.17 12.17
N SER A 329 11.76 -0.88 12.88
CA SER A 329 10.91 -2.07 13.04
C SER A 329 9.60 -1.74 13.78
N GLU A 330 9.67 -0.89 14.81
CA GLU A 330 8.48 -0.45 15.57
C GLU A 330 7.53 0.33 14.68
N ALA A 331 8.04 1.29 13.90
CA ALA A 331 7.25 2.07 12.94
C ALA A 331 6.57 1.16 11.90
N LEU A 332 7.32 0.22 11.32
CA LEU A 332 6.80 -0.72 10.32
C LEU A 332 5.70 -1.62 10.89
N THR A 333 5.84 -2.09 12.14
CA THR A 333 4.79 -2.89 12.80
C THR A 333 3.54 -2.07 13.11
N MET A 334 3.66 -0.79 13.50
CA MET A 334 2.50 0.09 13.68
C MET A 334 1.76 0.33 12.36
N VAL A 335 2.48 0.52 11.25
CA VAL A 335 1.87 0.63 9.92
C VAL A 335 1.10 -0.65 9.55
N ALA A 336 1.68 -1.82 9.81
CA ALA A 336 0.99 -3.09 9.55
C ALA A 336 -0.33 -3.22 10.33
N VAL A 337 -0.35 -2.81 11.61
CA VAL A 337 -1.58 -2.76 12.43
C VAL A 337 -2.62 -1.81 11.82
N GLN A 338 -2.21 -0.61 11.38
CA GLN A 338 -3.13 0.35 10.76
C GLN A 338 -3.73 -0.20 9.47
N VAL A 339 -2.94 -0.86 8.62
CA VAL A 339 -3.41 -1.51 7.38
C VAL A 339 -4.44 -2.59 7.67
N MET A 340 -4.24 -3.41 8.72
CA MET A 340 -5.22 -4.41 9.15
C MET A 340 -6.53 -3.77 9.61
N GLY A 341 -6.47 -2.65 10.32
CA GLY A 341 -7.65 -1.87 10.69
C GLY A 341 -8.40 -1.28 9.50
N ASN A 342 -7.66 -0.75 8.52
CA ASN A 342 -8.23 -0.24 7.28
C ASN A 342 -8.91 -1.35 6.45
N ASP A 343 -8.35 -2.57 6.45
CA ASP A 343 -8.97 -3.73 5.79
C ASP A 343 -10.36 -4.03 6.33
N ALA A 344 -10.51 -4.02 7.64
CA ALA A 344 -11.82 -4.20 8.28
C ALA A 344 -12.80 -3.08 7.89
N ALA A 345 -12.36 -1.82 7.92
CA ALA A 345 -13.19 -0.67 7.54
C ALA A 345 -13.66 -0.77 6.08
N ILE A 346 -12.76 -1.13 5.16
CA ILE A 346 -13.07 -1.30 3.73
C ILE A 346 -14.08 -2.44 3.53
N GLY A 347 -13.86 -3.60 4.17
CA GLY A 347 -14.74 -4.76 4.06
C GLY A 347 -16.18 -4.45 4.53
N PHE A 348 -16.32 -3.80 5.69
CA PHE A 348 -17.63 -3.36 6.19
C PHE A 348 -18.28 -2.34 5.26
N ALA A 349 -17.53 -1.33 4.81
CA ALA A 349 -18.06 -0.29 3.93
C ALA A 349 -18.51 -0.85 2.56
N ALA A 350 -17.74 -1.77 1.98
CA ALA A 350 -18.10 -2.41 0.72
C ALA A 350 -19.36 -3.27 0.84
N SER A 351 -19.62 -3.89 2.00
CA SER A 351 -20.82 -4.70 2.24
C SER A 351 -22.13 -3.89 2.33
N GLN A 352 -22.06 -2.55 2.33
CA GLN A 352 -23.19 -1.67 2.55
C GLN A 352 -23.84 -1.14 1.27
N GLY A 353 -23.59 -1.75 0.11
CA GLY A 353 -24.29 -1.43 -1.12
C GLY A 353 -25.80 -1.74 -1.01
N ASN A 354 -26.65 -0.79 -1.42
CA ASN A 354 -28.09 -0.97 -1.42
C ASN A 354 -28.63 -0.69 -2.82
N PHE A 355 -29.29 -1.70 -3.42
CA PHE A 355 -29.78 -1.64 -4.78
C PHE A 355 -28.67 -1.21 -5.76
N GLU A 356 -28.81 -0.09 -6.45
CA GLU A 356 -27.92 0.32 -7.54
C GLU A 356 -26.77 1.24 -7.09
N LEU A 357 -26.51 1.41 -5.77
CA LEU A 357 -25.45 2.28 -5.30
C LEU A 357 -24.87 1.87 -3.93
N ASN A 358 -23.57 1.94 -3.82
CA ASN A 358 -22.85 1.99 -2.53
C ASN A 358 -22.57 3.46 -2.16
N VAL A 359 -22.90 3.85 -0.92
CA VAL A 359 -22.72 5.21 -0.42
C VAL A 359 -21.66 5.32 0.69
N PHE A 360 -20.63 4.48 0.61
CA PHE A 360 -19.48 4.47 1.51
C PHE A 360 -18.14 4.69 0.74
N LYS A 361 -18.23 5.11 -0.51
CA LYS A 361 -17.07 5.23 -1.40
C LYS A 361 -15.94 6.15 -0.89
N PRO A 362 -16.23 7.32 -0.29
CA PRO A 362 -15.14 8.18 0.23
C PRO A 362 -14.30 7.50 1.32
N VAL A 363 -14.91 6.80 2.27
CA VAL A 363 -14.16 6.10 3.33
C VAL A 363 -13.41 4.88 2.79
N ILE A 364 -13.97 4.18 1.80
CA ILE A 364 -13.29 3.05 1.14
C ILE A 364 -11.99 3.52 0.50
N ILE A 365 -12.05 4.53 -0.36
CA ILE A 365 -10.87 4.98 -1.09
C ILE A 365 -9.85 5.67 -0.20
N TYR A 366 -10.29 6.41 0.82
CA TYR A 366 -9.38 7.02 1.79
C TYR A 366 -8.54 5.97 2.50
N ASN A 367 -9.15 4.92 3.07
CA ASN A 367 -8.44 3.85 3.76
C ASN A 367 -7.55 3.04 2.81
N PHE A 368 -8.01 2.80 1.59
CA PHE A 368 -7.23 2.09 0.57
C PHE A 368 -5.94 2.84 0.22
N LEU A 369 -6.04 4.12 -0.12
CA LEU A 369 -4.88 4.94 -0.48
C LEU A 369 -3.98 5.22 0.72
N GLN A 370 -4.55 5.40 1.92
CA GLN A 370 -3.77 5.53 3.15
C GLN A 370 -2.89 4.28 3.37
N SER A 371 -3.47 3.07 3.21
CA SER A 371 -2.71 1.82 3.34
C SER A 371 -1.56 1.73 2.35
N ILE A 372 -1.80 2.06 1.08
CA ILE A 372 -0.75 2.06 0.05
C ILE A 372 0.37 3.04 0.40
N ARG A 373 0.01 4.26 0.81
CA ARG A 373 0.98 5.31 1.17
C ARG A 373 1.82 4.89 2.38
N LEU A 374 1.17 4.46 3.46
CA LEU A 374 1.85 4.04 4.68
C LEU A 374 2.79 2.86 4.43
N LEU A 375 2.36 1.86 3.66
CA LEU A 375 3.21 0.72 3.29
C LEU A 375 4.41 1.18 2.46
N SER A 376 4.19 1.99 1.43
CA SER A 376 5.27 2.49 0.57
C SER A 376 6.32 3.27 1.36
N ASP A 377 5.88 4.23 2.15
CA ASP A 377 6.77 5.13 2.91
C ASP A 377 7.52 4.36 4.00
N SER A 378 6.84 3.45 4.72
CA SER A 378 7.46 2.66 5.79
C SER A 378 8.45 1.61 5.25
N ILE A 379 8.17 1.00 4.10
CA ILE A 379 9.09 0.07 3.43
C ILE A 379 10.38 0.81 3.04
N ILE A 380 10.27 1.98 2.43
CA ILE A 380 11.44 2.79 2.05
C ILE A 380 12.23 3.21 3.29
N SER A 381 11.55 3.71 4.33
CA SER A 381 12.20 4.10 5.57
C SER A 381 12.92 2.93 6.25
N PHE A 382 12.27 1.78 6.35
CA PHE A 382 12.86 0.56 6.90
C PHE A 382 14.05 0.08 6.05
N ASN A 383 13.93 0.12 4.72
CA ASN A 383 15.04 -0.21 3.83
C ASN A 383 16.25 0.66 4.11
N ASP A 384 16.08 1.99 4.03
CA ASP A 384 17.20 2.95 4.04
C ASP A 384 17.83 3.12 5.43
N ARG A 385 17.04 2.93 6.50
CA ARG A 385 17.43 3.21 7.87
C ARG A 385 17.66 1.95 8.72
N CYS A 386 17.31 0.76 8.20
CA CYS A 386 17.49 -0.50 8.92
C CYS A 386 18.09 -1.58 8.04
N ALA A 387 17.37 -2.03 6.99
CA ALA A 387 17.74 -3.23 6.24
C ALA A 387 19.12 -3.15 5.57
N VAL A 388 19.46 -2.01 4.97
CA VAL A 388 20.77 -1.76 4.34
C VAL A 388 21.92 -1.96 5.33
N GLY A 389 21.73 -1.55 6.57
CA GLY A 389 22.75 -1.58 7.63
C GLY A 389 22.70 -2.81 8.54
N ILE A 390 21.96 -3.86 8.20
CA ILE A 390 21.99 -5.13 8.95
C ILE A 390 23.37 -5.78 8.77
N GLU A 391 24.04 -6.05 9.90
CA GLU A 391 25.31 -6.79 9.96
C GLU A 391 25.20 -7.97 10.91
N ALA A 392 25.92 -9.05 10.62
CA ALA A 392 25.96 -10.23 11.46
C ALA A 392 26.96 -10.09 12.61
N ASN A 393 26.54 -10.45 13.82
CA ASN A 393 27.44 -10.58 14.96
C ASN A 393 27.97 -12.01 15.03
N LYS A 394 29.05 -12.25 14.28
CA LYS A 394 29.60 -13.59 14.08
C LYS A 394 30.00 -14.26 15.39
N GLU A 395 30.60 -13.52 16.33
CA GLU A 395 31.05 -14.10 17.61
C GLU A 395 29.84 -14.66 18.41
N VAL A 396 28.74 -13.96 18.44
CA VAL A 396 27.51 -14.41 19.12
C VAL A 396 26.89 -15.60 18.41
N ILE A 397 26.83 -15.54 17.08
CA ILE A 397 26.30 -16.64 16.25
C ILE A 397 27.11 -17.91 16.45
N ASP A 398 28.44 -17.84 16.35
CA ASP A 398 29.34 -18.99 16.53
C ASP A 398 29.19 -19.59 17.94
N LYS A 399 29.10 -18.74 18.96
CA LYS A 399 28.86 -19.18 20.33
C LYS A 399 27.56 -19.95 20.48
N TYR A 400 26.45 -19.43 19.94
CA TYR A 400 25.16 -20.11 20.03
C TYR A 400 25.16 -21.45 19.27
N VAL A 401 25.84 -21.54 18.14
CA VAL A 401 25.99 -22.81 17.43
C VAL A 401 26.74 -23.83 18.31
N GLN A 402 27.85 -23.43 18.97
CA GLN A 402 28.62 -24.31 19.85
C GLN A 402 27.84 -24.75 21.09
N ASP A 403 27.01 -23.87 21.67
CA ASP A 403 26.25 -24.15 22.88
C ASP A 403 24.94 -24.92 22.61
N SER A 404 24.53 -25.04 21.33
CA SER A 404 23.23 -25.64 20.97
C SER A 404 23.20 -27.15 21.20
N LEU A 405 22.23 -27.58 22.02
CA LEU A 405 21.96 -29.03 22.22
C LEU A 405 21.29 -29.67 21.00
N MET A 406 20.74 -28.89 20.07
CA MET A 406 20.01 -29.41 18.91
C MET A 406 20.92 -29.95 17.81
N LEU A 407 22.22 -29.69 17.88
CA LEU A 407 23.23 -30.35 17.05
C LEU A 407 23.26 -31.88 17.24
N VAL A 408 22.75 -32.37 18.38
CA VAL A 408 22.59 -33.80 18.65
C VAL A 408 21.77 -34.53 17.58
N THR A 409 20.93 -33.81 16.84
CA THR A 409 20.12 -34.35 15.74
C THR A 409 20.98 -35.01 14.65
N ALA A 410 22.20 -34.50 14.41
CA ALA A 410 23.16 -35.12 13.48
C ALA A 410 23.56 -36.54 13.88
N LEU A 411 23.45 -36.89 15.15
CA LEU A 411 23.81 -38.21 15.67
C LEU A 411 22.72 -39.26 15.43
N ASN A 412 21.47 -38.88 15.18
CA ASN A 412 20.34 -39.84 15.04
C ASN A 412 20.59 -40.97 14.03
N PRO A 413 21.15 -40.72 12.83
CA PRO A 413 21.43 -41.79 11.88
C PRO A 413 22.53 -42.77 12.33
N HIS A 414 23.39 -42.36 13.29
CA HIS A 414 24.56 -43.14 13.70
C HIS A 414 24.34 -43.93 14.97
N ILE A 415 23.64 -43.37 15.96
CA ILE A 415 23.47 -43.98 17.30
C ILE A 415 22.01 -44.16 17.70
N GLY A 416 21.09 -43.74 16.86
CA GLY A 416 19.63 -43.79 17.11
C GLY A 416 19.13 -42.65 17.99
N TYR A 417 17.85 -42.32 17.88
CA TYR A 417 17.18 -41.23 18.56
C TYR A 417 17.31 -41.29 20.09
N GLU A 418 17.12 -42.51 20.68
CA GLU A 418 17.16 -42.67 22.14
C GLU A 418 18.53 -42.35 22.75
N ASN A 419 19.62 -42.79 22.09
CA ASN A 419 20.99 -42.47 22.54
C ASN A 419 21.32 -41.00 22.35
N ALA A 420 20.89 -40.39 21.24
CA ALA A 420 21.02 -38.93 21.02
C ALA A 420 20.27 -38.16 22.11
N ALA A 421 19.05 -38.57 22.47
CA ALA A 421 18.29 -37.96 23.56
C ALA A 421 18.98 -38.09 24.92
N LYS A 422 19.64 -39.22 25.23
CA LYS A 422 20.44 -39.40 26.47
C LYS A 422 21.62 -38.39 26.51
N ILE A 423 22.31 -38.19 25.37
CA ILE A 423 23.40 -37.22 25.25
C ILE A 423 22.90 -35.81 25.54
N ALA A 424 21.83 -35.38 24.86
CA ALA A 424 21.26 -34.03 25.06
C ALA A 424 20.80 -33.80 26.49
N LYS A 425 20.13 -34.79 27.11
CA LYS A 425 19.67 -34.72 28.49
C LYS A 425 20.82 -34.58 29.47
N LEU A 426 21.86 -35.43 29.33
CA LEU A 426 23.04 -35.37 30.20
C LEU A 426 23.78 -34.03 30.05
N ALA A 427 23.94 -33.56 28.78
CA ALA A 427 24.56 -32.27 28.50
C ALA A 427 23.83 -31.13 29.20
N TYR A 428 22.49 -31.09 29.11
CA TYR A 428 21.65 -30.10 29.77
C TYR A 428 21.73 -30.15 31.29
N GLU A 429 21.56 -31.33 31.89
CA GLU A 429 21.52 -31.52 33.35
C GLU A 429 22.86 -31.20 34.01
N LYS A 430 23.96 -31.55 33.38
CA LYS A 430 25.29 -31.36 33.92
C LYS A 430 26.05 -30.14 33.36
N ARG A 431 25.40 -29.34 32.51
CA ARG A 431 26.02 -28.20 31.80
C ARG A 431 27.31 -28.58 31.05
N LEU A 432 27.30 -29.74 30.40
CA LEU A 432 28.37 -30.23 29.53
C LEU A 432 28.11 -29.83 28.08
N THR A 433 29.14 -29.88 27.27
CA THR A 433 28.94 -29.89 25.80
C THR A 433 28.36 -31.25 25.35
N LEU A 434 27.71 -31.29 24.19
CA LEU A 434 27.25 -32.57 23.63
C LEU A 434 28.37 -33.57 23.44
N LYS A 435 29.57 -33.13 23.07
CA LYS A 435 30.76 -33.93 22.90
C LYS A 435 31.20 -34.60 24.22
N GLU A 436 31.29 -33.81 25.29
CA GLU A 436 31.64 -34.31 26.62
C GLU A 436 30.59 -35.33 27.10
N ALA A 437 29.34 -35.05 26.90
CA ALA A 437 28.27 -35.98 27.28
C ALA A 437 28.28 -37.27 26.48
N ALA A 438 28.59 -37.22 25.19
CA ALA A 438 28.72 -38.40 24.33
C ALA A 438 29.86 -39.33 24.77
N VAL A 439 30.99 -38.71 25.08
CA VAL A 439 32.18 -39.46 25.58
C VAL A 439 31.90 -40.02 26.97
N GLN A 440 31.28 -39.28 27.90
CA GLN A 440 30.96 -39.72 29.23
C GLN A 440 29.98 -40.92 29.24
N LEU A 441 29.06 -40.95 28.26
CA LEU A 441 28.15 -42.08 28.08
C LEU A 441 28.73 -43.29 27.34
N ASN A 442 29.98 -43.20 26.91
CA ASN A 442 30.66 -44.17 26.06
C ASN A 442 29.88 -44.51 24.78
N LEU A 443 29.19 -43.53 24.20
CA LEU A 443 28.41 -43.71 22.97
C LEU A 443 29.22 -43.36 21.72
N LEU A 444 30.16 -42.43 21.83
CA LEU A 444 31.07 -42.00 20.76
C LEU A 444 32.42 -41.54 21.36
N SER A 445 33.49 -41.71 20.60
CA SER A 445 34.73 -41.01 20.90
C SER A 445 34.64 -39.54 20.51
N ALA A 446 35.59 -38.72 21.01
CA ALA A 446 35.63 -37.30 20.66
C ALA A 446 35.85 -37.10 19.15
N GLU A 447 36.72 -37.92 18.53
CA GLU A 447 37.00 -37.85 17.09
C GLU A 447 35.81 -38.29 16.25
N GLU A 448 35.05 -39.31 16.69
CA GLU A 448 33.82 -39.74 16.02
C GLU A 448 32.77 -38.64 16.10
N PHE A 449 32.60 -38.00 17.27
CA PHE A 449 31.68 -36.91 17.45
C PHE A 449 32.00 -35.74 16.48
N ASP A 450 33.26 -35.30 16.44
CA ASP A 450 33.70 -34.19 15.57
C ASP A 450 33.54 -34.50 14.07
N ARG A 451 33.69 -35.78 13.69
CA ARG A 451 33.47 -36.23 12.31
C ARG A 451 31.99 -36.18 11.91
N ILE A 452 31.09 -36.47 12.84
CA ILE A 452 29.64 -36.58 12.57
C ILE A 452 28.94 -35.23 12.71
N VAL A 453 29.24 -34.52 13.81
CA VAL A 453 28.54 -33.22 14.11
C VAL A 453 29.31 -32.11 13.44
N GLN A 454 28.88 -31.79 12.24
CA GLN A 454 29.39 -30.70 11.42
C GLN A 454 28.23 -29.77 11.05
N PRO A 455 28.05 -28.65 11.77
CA PRO A 455 26.91 -27.77 11.57
C PRO A 455 26.74 -27.30 10.11
N GLU A 456 27.86 -27.12 9.38
CA GLU A 456 27.89 -26.73 7.97
C GLU A 456 27.27 -27.78 7.03
N LYS A 457 27.17 -29.02 7.47
CA LYS A 457 26.54 -30.11 6.71
C LYS A 457 25.09 -30.36 7.12
N MET A 458 24.59 -29.63 8.09
CA MET A 458 23.21 -29.72 8.56
C MET A 458 22.28 -28.70 7.89
N VAL A 459 22.78 -27.80 7.05
CA VAL A 459 22.11 -26.68 6.40
C VAL A 459 21.93 -26.92 4.90
#